data_5a3672809cf36f891a83ff9ab8cd9340
#
_entry.id   5a3672809cf36f891a83ff9ab8cd9340
#
_cell.length_a   1.000
_cell.length_b   1.000
_cell.length_c   1.000
_cell.angle_alpha   90.00
_cell.angle_beta   90.00
_cell.angle_gamma   90.00
#
_symmetry.space_group_name_H-M   'P 1'
#
loop_
_entity.id
_entity.type
_entity.pdbx_description
1 polymer ?
#
loop_
_entity_poly.entity_id
_entity_poly.type
_entity_poly.pdbx_seq_one_letter_code
_entity_poly.pdbx_strand_id
1 'polypeptide(L)'
;MDGERLSFTRTIASSDCIFIIGVAGDSGSGKTTFTRALREIFGEGLVSTITMDDYHTLDRAARAREGITPLHPDANNIALLEQHLADLKAGRTIQKPVYNHDTGTIEGPVPFSPTKIIIVEGLHPLSTPALRAHLDVTLFVDPGDEVKHAWKIARDVGDRGYRREDVLAEIEARKPDYEAYVAPQKNHADAILRVSPSAYDSKGTRGMYAVTLIQEQFDHTVRNITLPLDLFAMTSLAERDFAIAFRAERLNGRRMGAVTFDGEFRYEVVRRLEEAVEEQTGVHPIRIFEGKEYVTATEAVSLILAWRIINRRIFIEESGPGCRT
;
A
#
# COMPACT_ATOMS: atom_id res chain seq x y z
N MET A 1 -35.01 14.46 -12.81
CA MET A 1 -33.95 14.16 -13.80
C MET A 1 -32.82 13.51 -13.00
N ASP A 2 -32.91 12.19 -12.88
CA ASP A 2 -31.88 11.40 -12.22
C ASP A 2 -30.65 11.40 -13.15
N GLY A 3 -29.71 12.30 -12.85
CA GLY A 3 -28.40 12.24 -13.49
C GLY A 3 -27.77 10.90 -13.09
N GLU A 4 -27.61 9.99 -14.06
CA GLU A 4 -26.81 8.78 -13.88
C GLU A 4 -25.48 9.17 -13.24
N ARG A 5 -25.32 8.90 -11.96
CA ARG A 5 -24.01 8.98 -11.30
C ARG A 5 -23.11 7.97 -12.00
N LEU A 6 -22.18 8.48 -12.80
CA LEU A 6 -21.19 7.64 -13.48
C LEU A 6 -20.43 6.85 -12.38
N SER A 7 -20.41 5.53 -12.50
CA SER A 7 -19.62 4.73 -11.57
C SER A 7 -18.12 5.10 -11.68
N PHE A 8 -17.39 5.09 -10.57
CA PHE A 8 -15.94 5.32 -10.55
C PHE A 8 -15.23 4.50 -11.64
N THR A 9 -15.57 3.22 -11.75
CA THR A 9 -15.05 2.30 -12.76
C THR A 9 -15.24 2.85 -14.18
N ARG A 10 -16.43 3.39 -14.49
CA ARG A 10 -16.74 3.94 -15.81
C ARG A 10 -15.97 5.24 -16.07
N THR A 11 -15.90 6.12 -15.05
CA THR A 11 -15.16 7.39 -15.13
C THR A 11 -13.67 7.13 -15.35
N ILE A 12 -13.09 6.22 -14.58
CA ILE A 12 -11.66 5.90 -14.70
C ILE A 12 -11.35 5.13 -16.00
N ALA A 13 -12.22 4.20 -16.41
CA ALA A 13 -12.02 3.47 -17.66
C ALA A 13 -12.02 4.39 -18.90
N SER A 14 -12.81 5.47 -18.88
CA SER A 14 -12.87 6.45 -19.97
C SER A 14 -11.80 7.55 -19.90
N SER A 15 -11.06 7.65 -18.80
CA SER A 15 -9.99 8.64 -18.63
C SER A 15 -8.76 8.30 -19.46
N ASP A 16 -8.12 9.30 -20.05
CA ASP A 16 -6.81 9.13 -20.72
C ASP A 16 -5.65 9.14 -19.72
N CYS A 17 -5.93 9.45 -18.46
CA CYS A 17 -4.93 9.53 -17.41
C CYS A 17 -4.55 8.17 -16.82
N ILE A 18 -3.25 7.90 -16.74
CA ILE A 18 -2.69 6.78 -15.99
C ILE A 18 -2.28 7.27 -14.62
N PHE A 19 -2.82 6.63 -13.58
CA PHE A 19 -2.58 6.97 -12.19
C PHE A 19 -1.63 5.96 -11.57
N ILE A 20 -0.51 6.45 -11.01
CA ILE A 20 0.53 5.57 -10.46
C ILE A 20 0.63 5.75 -8.95
N ILE A 21 0.51 4.64 -8.22
CA ILE A 21 0.62 4.56 -6.77
C ILE A 21 1.96 3.91 -6.42
N GLY A 22 2.81 4.62 -5.69
CA GLY A 22 4.06 4.07 -5.15
C GLY A 22 3.87 3.52 -3.74
N VAL A 23 4.22 2.25 -3.50
CA VAL A 23 4.11 1.58 -2.20
C VAL A 23 5.46 1.07 -1.74
N ALA A 24 6.10 1.81 -0.84
CA ALA A 24 7.39 1.45 -0.27
C ALA A 24 7.25 0.70 1.07
N GLY A 25 8.27 -0.05 1.40
CA GLY A 25 8.42 -0.74 2.68
C GLY A 25 9.36 -1.93 2.59
N ASP A 26 9.78 -2.47 3.72
CA ASP A 26 10.70 -3.60 3.78
C ASP A 26 10.09 -4.90 3.21
N SER A 27 10.94 -5.87 2.95
CA SER A 27 10.50 -7.23 2.61
C SER A 27 9.74 -7.85 3.80
N GLY A 28 8.54 -8.38 3.50
CA GLY A 28 7.68 -8.93 4.56
C GLY A 28 6.93 -7.87 5.38
N SER A 29 6.92 -6.59 4.96
CA SER A 29 6.19 -5.54 5.69
C SER A 29 4.67 -5.54 5.49
N GLY A 30 4.12 -6.45 4.68
CA GLY A 30 2.68 -6.51 4.42
C GLY A 30 2.20 -5.60 3.27
N LYS A 31 3.09 -5.04 2.45
CA LYS A 31 2.71 -4.23 1.26
C LYS A 31 1.65 -4.91 0.41
N THR A 32 1.90 -6.16 0.04
CA THR A 32 1.01 -6.95 -0.83
C THR A 32 -0.40 -7.14 -0.24
N THR A 33 -0.55 -7.13 1.08
CA THR A 33 -1.87 -7.18 1.73
C THR A 33 -2.69 -5.92 1.41
N PHE A 34 -2.08 -4.74 1.56
CA PHE A 34 -2.74 -3.47 1.25
C PHE A 34 -2.94 -3.27 -0.26
N THR A 35 -1.96 -3.61 -1.08
CA THR A 35 -2.08 -3.47 -2.55
C THR A 35 -3.13 -4.40 -3.13
N ARG A 36 -3.28 -5.61 -2.58
CA ARG A 36 -4.37 -6.52 -2.94
C ARG A 36 -5.74 -5.94 -2.58
N ALA A 37 -5.91 -5.41 -1.37
CA ALA A 37 -7.16 -4.76 -0.96
C ALA A 37 -7.52 -3.59 -1.89
N LEU A 38 -6.54 -2.77 -2.28
CA LEU A 38 -6.76 -1.69 -3.26
C LEU A 38 -7.21 -2.23 -4.63
N ARG A 39 -6.61 -3.32 -5.11
CA ARG A 39 -7.02 -3.95 -6.38
C ARG A 39 -8.46 -4.48 -6.32
N GLU A 40 -8.84 -5.10 -5.22
CA GLU A 40 -10.21 -5.59 -5.00
C GLU A 40 -11.23 -4.44 -5.01
N ILE A 41 -10.91 -3.31 -4.35
CA ILE A 41 -11.78 -2.13 -4.28
C ILE A 41 -11.88 -1.42 -5.63
N PHE A 42 -10.77 -1.24 -6.35
CA PHE A 42 -10.77 -0.53 -7.64
C PHE A 42 -11.24 -1.38 -8.82
N GLY A 43 -11.21 -2.70 -8.66
CA GLY A 43 -11.49 -3.68 -9.71
C GLY A 43 -10.24 -4.12 -10.47
N GLU A 44 -10.06 -5.43 -10.57
CA GLU A 44 -8.85 -6.04 -11.15
C GLU A 44 -8.58 -5.63 -12.60
N GLY A 45 -9.62 -5.35 -13.39
CA GLY A 45 -9.47 -4.92 -14.78
C GLY A 45 -8.90 -3.51 -14.97
N LEU A 46 -8.90 -2.68 -13.91
CA LEU A 46 -8.38 -1.31 -13.94
C LEU A 46 -6.99 -1.18 -13.34
N VAL A 47 -6.53 -2.17 -12.59
CA VAL A 47 -5.29 -2.08 -11.79
C VAL A 47 -4.29 -3.14 -12.22
N SER A 48 -3.07 -2.73 -12.52
CA SER A 48 -1.92 -3.62 -12.65
C SER A 48 -0.87 -3.32 -11.60
N THR A 49 0.02 -4.28 -11.34
CA THR A 49 1.08 -4.14 -10.33
C THR A 49 2.44 -4.38 -10.97
N ILE A 50 3.39 -3.52 -10.64
CA ILE A 50 4.82 -3.68 -10.90
C ILE A 50 5.50 -3.92 -9.56
N THR A 51 6.18 -5.04 -9.41
CA THR A 51 7.06 -5.29 -8.28
C THR A 51 8.48 -4.82 -8.60
N MET A 52 9.12 -4.15 -7.67
CA MET A 52 10.49 -3.70 -7.86
C MET A 52 11.52 -4.83 -7.81
N ASP A 53 11.16 -5.98 -7.29
CA ASP A 53 12.03 -7.16 -7.34
C ASP A 53 12.36 -7.55 -8.80
N ASP A 54 11.47 -7.25 -9.75
CA ASP A 54 11.72 -7.41 -11.18
C ASP A 54 12.88 -6.55 -11.70
N TYR A 55 13.22 -5.49 -11.02
CA TYR A 55 14.28 -4.54 -11.40
C TYR A 55 15.62 -4.78 -10.70
N HIS A 56 15.84 -5.97 -10.11
CA HIS A 56 17.18 -6.30 -9.62
C HIS A 56 18.23 -6.27 -10.74
N THR A 57 19.40 -5.73 -10.43
CA THR A 57 20.59 -5.73 -11.32
C THR A 57 21.34 -7.05 -11.26
N LEU A 58 21.28 -7.72 -10.12
CA LEU A 58 21.98 -8.95 -9.80
C LEU A 58 20.99 -10.05 -9.39
N ASP A 59 21.21 -11.27 -9.85
CA ASP A 59 20.50 -12.43 -9.37
C ASP A 59 20.85 -12.75 -7.90
N ARG A 60 20.11 -13.68 -7.28
CA ARG A 60 20.34 -14.05 -5.86
C ARG A 60 21.76 -14.55 -5.58
N ALA A 61 22.32 -15.35 -6.50
CA ALA A 61 23.64 -15.91 -6.35
C ALA A 61 24.74 -14.86 -6.53
N ALA A 62 24.58 -13.93 -7.46
CA ALA A 62 25.50 -12.81 -7.66
C ALA A 62 25.51 -11.88 -6.45
N ARG A 63 24.33 -11.48 -5.92
CA ARG A 63 24.25 -10.67 -4.70
C ARG A 63 24.96 -11.33 -3.52
N ALA A 64 24.78 -12.64 -3.36
CA ALA A 64 25.43 -13.38 -2.28
C ALA A 64 26.95 -13.40 -2.40
N ARG A 65 27.49 -13.49 -3.65
CA ARG A 65 28.94 -13.44 -3.89
C ARG A 65 29.55 -12.06 -3.64
N GLU A 66 28.78 -11.01 -3.98
CA GLU A 66 29.23 -9.63 -3.82
C GLU A 66 28.95 -9.06 -2.42
N GLY A 67 28.25 -9.80 -1.56
CA GLY A 67 27.88 -9.33 -0.23
C GLY A 67 26.90 -8.17 -0.23
N ILE A 68 26.14 -7.97 -1.33
CA ILE A 68 25.17 -6.89 -1.50
C ILE A 68 23.77 -7.41 -1.15
N THR A 69 23.06 -6.69 -0.28
CA THR A 69 21.66 -7.03 0.03
C THR A 69 20.71 -6.54 -1.06
N PRO A 70 19.51 -7.11 -1.20
CA PRO A 70 18.51 -6.56 -2.13
C PRO A 70 18.05 -5.15 -1.76
N LEU A 71 18.34 -4.67 -0.54
CA LEU A 71 18.00 -3.32 -0.07
C LEU A 71 19.01 -2.26 -0.52
N HIS A 72 20.19 -2.67 -0.96
CA HIS A 72 21.18 -1.72 -1.47
C HIS A 72 20.72 -1.18 -2.83
N PRO A 73 20.81 0.16 -3.07
CA PRO A 73 20.38 0.75 -4.34
C PRO A 73 21.07 0.14 -5.58
N ASP A 74 22.34 -0.22 -5.49
CA ASP A 74 23.10 -0.81 -6.59
C ASP A 74 22.61 -2.20 -7.00
N ALA A 75 21.87 -2.87 -6.11
CA ALA A 75 21.21 -4.13 -6.45
C ALA A 75 19.92 -3.93 -7.28
N ASN A 76 19.56 -2.68 -7.57
CA ASN A 76 18.29 -2.33 -8.20
C ASN A 76 18.48 -1.36 -9.37
N ASN A 77 17.91 -1.66 -10.52
CA ASN A 77 17.95 -0.80 -11.70
C ASN A 77 16.91 0.34 -11.61
N ILE A 78 17.18 1.29 -10.72
CA ILE A 78 16.31 2.44 -10.46
C ILE A 78 16.10 3.29 -11.72
N ALA A 79 17.14 3.48 -12.53
CA ALA A 79 17.06 4.27 -13.77
C ALA A 79 16.12 3.61 -14.81
N LEU A 80 16.17 2.29 -14.95
CA LEU A 80 15.23 1.58 -15.83
C LEU A 80 13.79 1.69 -15.35
N LEU A 81 13.57 1.57 -14.03
CA LEU A 81 12.22 1.76 -13.47
C LEU A 81 11.71 3.17 -13.75
N GLU A 82 12.53 4.20 -13.54
CA GLU A 82 12.18 5.60 -13.82
C GLU A 82 11.75 5.78 -15.28
N GLN A 83 12.57 5.29 -16.23
CA GLN A 83 12.22 5.33 -17.65
C GLN A 83 10.89 4.60 -17.92
N HIS A 84 10.70 3.42 -17.35
CA HIS A 84 9.47 2.65 -17.53
C HIS A 84 8.25 3.39 -16.96
N LEU A 85 8.37 4.06 -15.80
CA LEU A 85 7.26 4.86 -15.26
C LEU A 85 6.90 6.04 -16.15
N ALA A 86 7.89 6.72 -16.73
CA ALA A 86 7.66 7.79 -17.72
C ALA A 86 6.96 7.25 -18.96
N ASP A 87 7.37 6.09 -19.48
CA ASP A 87 6.75 5.46 -20.63
C ASP A 87 5.31 5.05 -20.36
N LEU A 88 5.08 4.42 -19.21
CA LEU A 88 3.73 4.01 -18.77
C LEU A 88 2.81 5.22 -18.55
N LYS A 89 3.31 6.31 -17.92
CA LYS A 89 2.56 7.56 -17.78
C LYS A 89 2.11 8.12 -19.12
N ALA A 90 2.94 7.96 -20.15
CA ALA A 90 2.65 8.36 -21.53
C ALA A 90 1.81 7.33 -22.32
N GLY A 91 1.28 6.30 -21.66
CA GLY A 91 0.45 5.26 -22.30
C GLY A 91 1.23 4.23 -23.13
N ARG A 92 2.56 4.20 -23.01
CA ARG A 92 3.41 3.29 -23.81
C ARG A 92 3.58 1.93 -23.13
N THR A 93 3.62 0.86 -23.93
CA THR A 93 3.99 -0.47 -23.49
C THR A 93 5.49 -0.55 -23.26
N ILE A 94 5.92 -1.15 -22.17
CA ILE A 94 7.32 -1.36 -21.81
C ILE A 94 7.73 -2.83 -21.94
N GLN A 95 9.04 -3.08 -21.96
CA GLN A 95 9.62 -4.42 -21.86
C GLN A 95 10.13 -4.64 -20.44
N LYS A 96 9.27 -5.17 -19.57
CA LYS A 96 9.53 -5.31 -18.14
C LYS A 96 10.38 -6.55 -17.87
N PRO A 97 11.51 -6.47 -17.12
CA PRO A 97 12.20 -7.65 -16.62
C PRO A 97 11.30 -8.42 -15.64
N VAL A 98 11.63 -9.68 -15.38
CA VAL A 98 10.90 -10.53 -14.43
C VAL A 98 11.90 -11.19 -13.49
N TYR A 99 11.65 -11.10 -12.20
CA TYR A 99 12.44 -11.80 -11.19
C TYR A 99 11.72 -13.09 -10.76
N ASN A 100 12.34 -14.21 -11.01
CA ASN A 100 11.83 -15.51 -10.59
C ASN A 100 12.25 -15.77 -9.13
N HIS A 101 11.30 -15.74 -8.21
CA HIS A 101 11.55 -15.95 -6.78
C HIS A 101 11.99 -17.37 -6.43
N ASP A 102 11.60 -18.37 -7.19
CA ASP A 102 11.94 -19.77 -6.93
C ASP A 102 13.40 -20.04 -7.25
N THR A 103 13.82 -19.64 -8.45
CA THR A 103 15.21 -19.81 -8.92
C THR A 103 16.15 -18.72 -8.42
N GLY A 104 15.62 -17.53 -8.14
CA GLY A 104 16.38 -16.32 -7.77
C GLY A 104 17.06 -15.66 -8.97
N THR A 105 16.59 -15.90 -10.20
CA THR A 105 17.17 -15.40 -11.44
C THR A 105 16.33 -14.29 -12.06
N ILE A 106 16.96 -13.47 -12.91
CA ILE A 106 16.30 -12.45 -13.71
C ILE A 106 15.98 -13.04 -15.07
N GLU A 107 14.74 -12.95 -15.48
CA GLU A 107 14.19 -13.50 -16.72
C GLU A 107 13.58 -12.38 -17.60
N GLY A 108 13.12 -12.74 -18.76
CA GLY A 108 12.41 -11.83 -19.66
C GLY A 108 13.33 -11.11 -20.62
N PRO A 109 12.98 -9.91 -21.10
CA PRO A 109 11.83 -9.10 -20.68
C PRO A 109 10.48 -9.58 -21.24
N VAL A 110 9.39 -9.10 -20.62
CA VAL A 110 8.03 -9.36 -21.09
C VAL A 110 7.30 -8.04 -21.38
N PRO A 111 6.40 -8.00 -22.37
CA PRO A 111 5.61 -6.81 -22.64
C PRO A 111 4.65 -6.52 -21.47
N PHE A 112 4.61 -5.27 -21.04
CA PHE A 112 3.71 -4.79 -20.02
C PHE A 112 3.03 -3.49 -20.50
N SER A 113 1.72 -3.56 -20.71
CA SER A 113 0.91 -2.41 -21.12
C SER A 113 0.26 -1.75 -19.90
N PRO A 114 0.16 -0.42 -19.86
CA PRO A 114 -0.43 0.27 -18.73
C PRO A 114 -1.92 0.01 -18.62
N THR A 115 -2.38 -0.19 -17.39
CA THR A 115 -3.79 -0.06 -17.01
C THR A 115 -4.05 1.37 -16.52
N LYS A 116 -5.30 1.69 -16.19
CA LYS A 116 -5.68 3.05 -15.72
C LYS A 116 -5.07 3.39 -14.35
N ILE A 117 -4.81 2.38 -13.53
CA ILE A 117 -4.12 2.50 -12.24
C ILE A 117 -2.98 1.50 -12.22
N ILE A 118 -1.79 1.96 -11.88
CA ILE A 118 -0.61 1.12 -11.72
C ILE A 118 -0.13 1.23 -10.28
N ILE A 119 0.07 0.09 -9.62
CA ILE A 119 0.69 0.03 -8.31
C ILE A 119 2.15 -0.40 -8.49
N VAL A 120 3.09 0.44 -8.06
CA VAL A 120 4.52 0.12 -8.03
C VAL A 120 4.89 -0.16 -6.59
N GLU A 121 5.14 -1.43 -6.25
CA GLU A 121 5.47 -1.83 -4.89
C GLU A 121 6.89 -2.39 -4.77
N GLY A 122 7.55 -2.10 -3.66
CA GLY A 122 8.86 -2.67 -3.41
C GLY A 122 9.69 -1.93 -2.37
N LEU A 123 11.01 -2.06 -2.52
CA LEU A 123 11.98 -1.51 -1.57
C LEU A 123 12.29 -0.03 -1.84
N HIS A 124 12.26 0.42 -3.09
CA HIS A 124 12.78 1.74 -3.49
C HIS A 124 11.84 2.63 -4.33
N PRO A 125 10.51 2.46 -4.36
CA PRO A 125 9.65 3.26 -5.26
C PRO A 125 9.66 4.76 -4.92
N LEU A 126 10.04 5.14 -3.70
CA LEU A 126 10.10 6.53 -3.25
C LEU A 126 11.53 7.05 -3.06
N SER A 127 12.56 6.30 -3.48
CA SER A 127 13.96 6.58 -3.14
C SER A 127 14.50 7.86 -3.79
N THR A 128 14.13 8.13 -5.04
CA THR A 128 14.65 9.30 -5.78
C THR A 128 13.57 10.35 -6.04
N PRO A 129 13.93 11.64 -6.15
CA PRO A 129 12.99 12.67 -6.59
C PRO A 129 12.39 12.37 -7.97
N ALA A 130 13.18 11.81 -8.87
CA ALA A 130 12.78 11.49 -10.24
C ALA A 130 11.69 10.40 -10.25
N LEU A 131 11.86 9.31 -9.50
CA LEU A 131 10.80 8.31 -9.34
C LEU A 131 9.51 8.93 -8.77
N ARG A 132 9.65 9.71 -7.69
CA ARG A 132 8.48 10.34 -7.04
C ARG A 132 7.73 11.30 -7.96
N ALA A 133 8.38 11.92 -8.92
CA ALA A 133 7.73 12.82 -9.89
C ALA A 133 6.70 12.10 -10.79
N HIS A 134 6.83 10.78 -10.96
CA HIS A 134 5.87 9.97 -11.72
C HIS A 134 4.73 9.41 -10.89
N LEU A 135 4.79 9.53 -9.56
CA LEU A 135 3.79 8.95 -8.64
C LEU A 135 2.73 10.00 -8.28
N ASP A 136 1.48 9.60 -8.33
CA ASP A 136 0.33 10.45 -7.97
C ASP A 136 -0.03 10.33 -6.49
N VAL A 137 0.24 9.17 -5.89
CA VAL A 137 0.10 8.90 -4.45
C VAL A 137 1.26 8.02 -3.99
N THR A 138 1.77 8.32 -2.81
CA THR A 138 2.90 7.61 -2.21
C THR A 138 2.55 7.06 -0.84
N LEU A 139 2.81 5.78 -0.63
CA LEU A 139 2.52 5.04 0.59
C LEU A 139 3.80 4.41 1.15
N PHE A 140 3.92 4.38 2.47
CA PHE A 140 4.96 3.62 3.15
C PHE A 140 4.33 2.67 4.16
N VAL A 141 4.65 1.37 4.06
CA VAL A 141 4.16 0.34 5.00
C VAL A 141 5.25 0.07 6.02
N ASP A 142 4.98 0.45 7.27
CA ASP A 142 5.93 0.52 8.40
C ASP A 142 5.46 -0.33 9.59
N PRO A 143 5.46 -1.67 9.49
CA PRO A 143 5.17 -2.50 10.66
C PRO A 143 6.26 -2.33 11.71
N GLY A 144 5.89 -2.40 12.98
CA GLY A 144 6.85 -2.51 14.08
C GLY A 144 7.75 -3.72 13.89
N ASP A 145 8.97 -3.66 14.42
CA ASP A 145 9.98 -4.72 14.23
C ASP A 145 9.47 -6.11 14.65
N GLU A 146 8.74 -6.19 15.76
CA GLU A 146 8.13 -7.44 16.23
C GLU A 146 7.21 -8.06 15.17
N VAL A 147 6.29 -7.27 14.60
CA VAL A 147 5.35 -7.73 13.57
C VAL A 147 6.08 -8.09 12.29
N LYS A 148 7.01 -7.23 11.86
CA LYS A 148 7.80 -7.44 10.64
C LYS A 148 8.62 -8.73 10.72
N HIS A 149 9.29 -8.97 11.84
CA HIS A 149 10.07 -10.18 12.05
C HIS A 149 9.18 -11.42 12.08
N ALA A 150 8.05 -11.35 12.79
CA ALA A 150 7.09 -12.46 12.84
C ALA A 150 6.58 -12.82 11.45
N TRP A 151 6.18 -11.84 10.66
CA TRP A 151 5.69 -12.06 9.28
C TRP A 151 6.77 -12.59 8.34
N LYS A 152 7.99 -12.03 8.43
CA LYS A 152 9.10 -12.49 7.60
C LYS A 152 9.47 -13.94 7.94
N ILE A 153 9.55 -14.28 9.23
CA ILE A 153 9.83 -15.64 9.67
C ILE A 153 8.71 -16.59 9.21
N ALA A 154 7.44 -16.24 9.41
CA ALA A 154 6.32 -17.07 9.00
C ALA A 154 6.36 -17.36 7.49
N ARG A 155 6.58 -16.35 6.65
CA ARG A 155 6.69 -16.51 5.20
C ARG A 155 7.92 -17.32 4.79
N ASP A 156 9.10 -16.94 5.26
CA ASP A 156 10.35 -17.50 4.74
C ASP A 156 10.58 -18.93 5.27
N VAL A 157 10.15 -19.25 6.50
CA VAL A 157 10.21 -20.61 7.05
C VAL A 157 9.03 -21.46 6.56
N GLY A 158 7.79 -20.91 6.62
CA GLY A 158 6.58 -21.65 6.29
C GLY A 158 6.41 -21.88 4.79
N ASP A 159 6.49 -20.81 3.99
CA ASP A 159 6.16 -20.90 2.56
C ASP A 159 7.38 -21.23 1.68
N ARG A 160 8.59 -20.80 2.11
CA ARG A 160 9.82 -20.95 1.32
C ARG A 160 10.78 -22.03 1.84
N GLY A 161 10.50 -22.58 3.01
CA GLY A 161 11.28 -23.66 3.61
C GLY A 161 12.68 -23.29 4.09
N TYR A 162 12.96 -22.00 4.35
CA TYR A 162 14.26 -21.57 4.90
C TYR A 162 14.38 -21.96 6.37
N ARG A 163 15.62 -22.14 6.83
CA ARG A 163 15.88 -22.38 8.26
C ARG A 163 15.66 -21.07 9.03
N ARG A 164 15.05 -21.19 10.21
CA ARG A 164 14.76 -20.03 11.07
C ARG A 164 16.02 -19.23 11.42
N GLU A 165 17.11 -19.91 11.70
CA GLU A 165 18.39 -19.29 12.05
C GLU A 165 18.94 -18.43 10.89
N ASP A 166 18.83 -18.93 9.65
CA ASP A 166 19.28 -18.24 8.46
C ASP A 166 18.43 -16.98 8.21
N VAL A 167 17.11 -17.06 8.43
CA VAL A 167 16.19 -15.91 8.32
C VAL A 167 16.52 -14.85 9.36
N LEU A 168 16.80 -15.23 10.61
CA LEU A 168 17.19 -14.27 11.65
C LEU A 168 18.53 -13.60 11.34
N ALA A 169 19.53 -14.37 10.89
CA ALA A 169 20.81 -13.81 10.47
C ALA A 169 20.66 -12.83 9.29
N GLU A 170 19.78 -13.15 8.31
CA GLU A 170 19.49 -12.25 7.19
C GLU A 170 18.80 -10.95 7.66
N ILE A 171 17.88 -11.02 8.61
CA ILE A 171 17.22 -9.83 9.18
C ILE A 171 18.26 -8.86 9.75
N GLU A 172 19.18 -9.37 10.58
CA GLU A 172 20.24 -8.55 11.19
C GLU A 172 21.21 -7.99 10.14
N ALA A 173 21.63 -8.81 9.18
CA ALA A 173 22.56 -8.40 8.14
C ALA A 173 21.99 -7.29 7.23
N ARG A 174 20.66 -7.23 7.05
CA ARG A 174 19.98 -6.23 6.20
C ARG A 174 19.65 -4.93 6.91
N LYS A 175 19.73 -4.91 8.25
CA LYS A 175 19.33 -3.75 9.04
C LYS A 175 20.07 -2.46 8.67
N PRO A 176 21.39 -2.42 8.45
CA PRO A 176 22.07 -1.19 8.03
C PRO A 176 21.54 -0.64 6.71
N ASP A 177 21.31 -1.49 5.72
CA ASP A 177 20.79 -1.06 4.42
C ASP A 177 19.32 -0.61 4.52
N TYR A 178 18.52 -1.24 5.38
CA TYR A 178 17.17 -0.79 5.65
C TYR A 178 17.17 0.64 6.23
N GLU A 179 18.00 0.88 7.24
CA GLU A 179 18.10 2.19 7.90
C GLU A 179 18.65 3.27 6.94
N ALA A 180 19.59 2.91 6.07
CA ALA A 180 20.20 3.83 5.13
C ALA A 180 19.32 4.16 3.92
N TYR A 181 18.61 3.19 3.35
CA TYR A 181 18.02 3.31 2.03
C TYR A 181 16.51 3.12 1.97
N VAL A 182 15.92 2.32 2.86
CA VAL A 182 14.47 2.03 2.81
C VAL A 182 13.70 2.91 3.79
N ALA A 183 14.08 2.92 5.06
CA ALA A 183 13.39 3.67 6.10
C ALA A 183 13.27 5.18 5.83
N PRO A 184 14.26 5.87 5.24
CA PRO A 184 14.14 7.30 4.96
C PRO A 184 13.02 7.66 3.98
N GLN A 185 12.58 6.72 3.15
CA GLN A 185 11.52 6.93 2.16
C GLN A 185 10.17 7.27 2.80
N LYS A 186 9.94 6.88 4.06
CA LYS A 186 8.72 7.27 4.81
C LYS A 186 8.56 8.80 4.90
N ASN A 187 9.64 9.55 4.80
CA ASN A 187 9.62 11.01 4.85
C ASN A 187 9.01 11.64 3.59
N HIS A 188 8.88 10.86 2.53
CA HIS A 188 8.35 11.27 1.23
C HIS A 188 6.99 10.64 0.93
N ALA A 189 6.43 9.89 1.88
CA ALA A 189 5.13 9.28 1.73
C ALA A 189 4.01 10.27 2.06
N ASP A 190 2.93 10.26 1.26
CA ASP A 190 1.68 10.97 1.55
C ASP A 190 0.93 10.30 2.70
N ALA A 191 1.05 8.99 2.82
CA ALA A 191 0.49 8.23 3.93
C ALA A 191 1.45 7.11 4.38
N ILE A 192 1.47 6.88 5.70
CA ILE A 192 2.23 5.80 6.33
C ILE A 192 1.25 4.87 7.02
N LEU A 193 1.40 3.58 6.76
CA LEU A 193 0.64 2.51 7.41
C LEU A 193 1.53 1.85 8.45
N ARG A 194 1.33 2.20 9.73
CA ARG A 194 2.04 1.55 10.84
C ARG A 194 1.21 0.39 11.33
N VAL A 195 1.83 -0.79 11.48
CA VAL A 195 1.17 -1.98 12.01
C VAL A 195 1.88 -2.42 13.29
N SER A 196 1.11 -2.68 14.33
CA SER A 196 1.60 -3.16 15.63
C SER A 196 0.74 -4.31 16.14
N PRO A 197 1.20 -5.11 17.11
CA PRO A 197 0.35 -6.08 17.77
C PRO A 197 -0.91 -5.42 18.33
N SER A 198 -2.04 -6.11 18.26
CA SER A 198 -3.29 -5.65 18.85
C SER A 198 -3.22 -5.68 20.38
N ALA A 199 -3.74 -4.65 21.05
CA ALA A 199 -3.92 -4.65 22.49
C ALA A 199 -4.93 -5.74 22.94
N TYR A 200 -5.80 -6.19 22.05
CA TYR A 200 -6.83 -7.20 22.31
C TYR A 200 -6.41 -8.62 21.95
N ASP A 201 -5.18 -8.82 21.50
CA ASP A 201 -4.56 -10.13 21.24
C ASP A 201 -3.22 -10.26 21.96
N SER A 202 -3.21 -10.03 23.27
CA SER A 202 -1.99 -10.04 24.10
C SER A 202 -1.20 -11.35 24.06
N LYS A 203 -1.82 -12.44 23.62
CA LYS A 203 -1.18 -13.75 23.45
C LYS A 203 -0.74 -14.03 22.01
N GLY A 204 -1.07 -13.15 21.06
CA GLY A 204 -0.76 -13.35 19.64
C GLY A 204 -1.43 -14.60 19.01
N THR A 205 -2.48 -15.12 19.65
CA THR A 205 -3.13 -16.37 19.24
C THR A 205 -4.14 -16.19 18.10
N ARG A 206 -4.63 -14.98 17.91
CA ARG A 206 -5.62 -14.61 16.87
C ARG A 206 -4.98 -13.98 15.64
N GLY A 207 -3.72 -13.55 15.72
CA GLY A 207 -3.04 -12.84 14.65
C GLY A 207 -3.66 -11.45 14.38
N MET A 208 -4.17 -10.79 15.43
CA MET A 208 -4.79 -9.48 15.30
C MET A 208 -3.74 -8.37 15.38
N TYR A 209 -3.98 -7.32 14.62
CA TYR A 209 -3.09 -6.16 14.55
C TYR A 209 -3.85 -4.87 14.78
N ALA A 210 -3.17 -3.89 15.40
CA ALA A 210 -3.57 -2.51 15.35
C ALA A 210 -2.94 -1.84 14.13
N VAL A 211 -3.73 -1.11 13.35
CA VAL A 211 -3.27 -0.42 12.15
C VAL A 211 -3.49 1.07 12.30
N THR A 212 -2.43 1.85 12.16
CA THR A 212 -2.46 3.30 12.22
C THR A 212 -2.20 3.87 10.83
N LEU A 213 -3.15 4.63 10.30
CA LEU A 213 -2.96 5.47 9.13
C LEU A 213 -2.45 6.84 9.58
N ILE A 214 -1.26 7.21 9.13
CA ILE A 214 -0.61 8.49 9.41
C ILE A 214 -0.53 9.27 8.10
N GLN A 215 -1.06 10.49 8.09
CA GLN A 215 -1.07 11.36 6.91
C GLN A 215 -0.95 12.83 7.32
N GLU A 216 -0.65 13.72 6.38
CA GLU A 216 -0.65 15.14 6.69
C GLU A 216 -2.01 15.61 7.19
N GLN A 217 -1.99 16.48 8.21
CA GLN A 217 -3.19 16.99 8.85
C GLN A 217 -4.00 17.89 7.90
N PHE A 218 -3.31 18.57 7.00
CA PHE A 218 -3.92 19.44 5.98
C PHE A 218 -3.40 19.04 4.61
N ASP A 219 -4.16 18.20 3.93
CA ASP A 219 -3.90 17.83 2.56
C ASP A 219 -4.88 18.58 1.65
N HIS A 220 -4.40 19.63 1.01
CA HIS A 220 -5.20 20.44 0.07
C HIS A 220 -5.49 19.74 -1.25
N THR A 221 -4.96 18.54 -1.43
CA THR A 221 -5.11 17.75 -2.66
C THR A 221 -6.20 16.68 -2.57
N VAL A 222 -6.87 16.61 -1.42
CA VAL A 222 -7.96 15.66 -1.13
C VAL A 222 -9.15 16.44 -0.56
N ARG A 223 -10.34 16.11 -0.99
CA ARG A 223 -11.57 16.67 -0.39
C ARG A 223 -11.67 16.25 1.07
N ASN A 224 -12.33 17.07 1.89
CA ASN A 224 -12.61 16.71 3.27
C ASN A 224 -13.37 15.39 3.34
N ILE A 225 -12.81 14.45 4.08
CA ILE A 225 -13.37 13.12 4.31
C ILE A 225 -14.04 13.13 5.69
N THR A 226 -15.34 12.91 5.74
CA THR A 226 -16.06 12.71 6.99
C THR A 226 -16.20 11.22 7.22
N LEU A 227 -15.64 10.71 8.32
CA LEU A 227 -15.80 9.31 8.74
C LEU A 227 -17.09 9.16 9.58
N PRO A 228 -18.22 8.71 9.01
CA PRO A 228 -19.41 8.43 9.78
C PRO A 228 -19.23 7.10 10.52
N LEU A 229 -19.27 7.14 11.83
CA LEU A 229 -19.29 5.96 12.69
C LEU A 229 -20.64 5.85 13.36
N ASP A 230 -21.21 4.63 13.39
CA ASP A 230 -22.47 4.38 14.08
C ASP A 230 -22.22 4.17 15.56
N LEU A 231 -22.41 5.22 16.36
CA LEU A 231 -22.19 5.18 17.81
C LEU A 231 -23.11 4.15 18.49
N PHE A 232 -24.34 3.99 17.99
CA PHE A 232 -25.25 3.01 18.55
C PHE A 232 -24.77 1.58 18.27
N ALA A 233 -24.34 1.29 17.03
CA ALA A 233 -23.74 0.00 16.69
C ALA A 233 -22.48 -0.27 17.52
N MET A 234 -21.63 0.75 17.70
CA MET A 234 -20.40 0.63 18.53
C MET A 234 -20.69 0.25 19.96
N THR A 235 -21.74 0.82 20.57
CA THR A 235 -22.08 0.58 21.99
C THR A 235 -22.98 -0.63 22.21
N SER A 236 -23.81 -0.98 21.24
CA SER A 236 -24.86 -2.01 21.39
C SER A 236 -24.44 -3.36 20.85
N LEU A 237 -23.50 -3.41 19.88
CA LEU A 237 -23.11 -4.63 19.17
C LEU A 237 -21.67 -5.06 19.46
N ALA A 238 -21.01 -4.41 20.41
CA ALA A 238 -19.62 -4.72 20.76
C ALA A 238 -19.57 -6.03 21.58
N GLU A 239 -19.49 -7.17 20.89
CA GLU A 239 -19.20 -8.49 21.49
C GLU A 239 -17.70 -8.77 21.56
N ARG A 240 -16.89 -7.98 20.87
CA ARG A 240 -15.43 -8.04 20.85
C ARG A 240 -14.85 -6.68 21.12
N ASP A 241 -13.72 -6.66 21.81
CA ASP A 241 -13.03 -5.43 22.14
C ASP A 241 -12.40 -4.79 20.89
N PHE A 242 -12.53 -3.49 20.77
CA PHE A 242 -11.88 -2.69 19.74
C PHE A 242 -11.59 -1.27 20.23
N ALA A 243 -10.70 -0.58 19.54
CA ALA A 243 -10.46 0.85 19.75
C ALA A 243 -10.31 1.59 18.42
N ILE A 244 -10.80 2.83 18.41
CA ILE A 244 -10.48 3.82 17.39
C ILE A 244 -9.90 5.02 18.11
N ALA A 245 -8.67 5.38 17.78
CA ALA A 245 -7.96 6.47 18.42
C ALA A 245 -7.42 7.47 17.39
N PHE A 246 -7.49 8.74 17.70
CA PHE A 246 -6.88 9.81 16.92
C PHE A 246 -5.82 10.53 17.74
N ARG A 247 -4.68 10.82 17.12
CA ARG A 247 -3.62 11.63 17.71
C ARG A 247 -2.91 12.49 16.66
N ALA A 248 -2.34 13.61 17.11
CA ALA A 248 -1.42 14.37 16.29
C ALA A 248 0.00 13.84 16.47
N GLU A 249 0.72 13.67 15.37
CA GLU A 249 2.14 13.30 15.35
C GLU A 249 2.96 14.37 14.62
N ARG A 250 4.28 14.30 14.79
CA ARG A 250 5.22 15.08 13.98
C ARG A 250 6.21 14.14 13.31
N LEU A 251 6.35 14.28 12.00
CA LEU A 251 7.34 13.56 11.21
C LEU A 251 8.21 14.58 10.47
N ASN A 252 9.48 14.68 10.82
CA ASN A 252 10.44 15.62 10.22
C ASN A 252 9.91 17.07 10.16
N GLY A 253 9.31 17.55 11.26
CA GLY A 253 8.73 18.89 11.36
C GLY A 253 7.33 19.04 10.74
N ARG A 254 6.87 18.11 9.90
CA ARG A 254 5.50 18.09 9.34
C ARG A 254 4.50 17.67 10.42
N ARG A 255 3.34 18.33 10.43
CA ARG A 255 2.23 17.95 11.32
C ARG A 255 1.41 16.86 10.65
N MET A 256 1.29 15.72 11.32
CA MET A 256 0.58 14.54 10.82
C MET A 256 -0.63 14.25 11.72
N GLY A 257 -1.70 13.81 11.12
CA GLY A 257 -2.82 13.17 11.80
C GLY A 257 -2.62 11.65 11.76
N ALA A 258 -2.81 10.99 12.89
CA ALA A 258 -2.72 9.53 12.99
C ALA A 258 -4.06 8.99 13.51
N VAL A 259 -4.71 8.15 12.75
CA VAL A 259 -5.91 7.40 13.15
C VAL A 259 -5.55 5.93 13.28
N THR A 260 -5.80 5.38 14.47
CA THR A 260 -5.52 3.97 14.78
C THR A 260 -6.83 3.21 14.90
N PHE A 261 -6.90 2.08 14.23
CA PHE A 261 -7.91 1.05 14.43
C PHE A 261 -7.24 -0.15 15.08
N ASP A 262 -7.85 -0.73 16.11
CA ASP A 262 -7.34 -1.89 16.83
C ASP A 262 -8.49 -2.84 17.15
N GLY A 263 -8.28 -4.13 17.02
CA GLY A 263 -9.29 -5.14 17.27
C GLY A 263 -10.13 -5.52 16.05
N GLU A 264 -11.30 -6.11 16.32
CA GLU A 264 -12.27 -6.54 15.31
C GLU A 264 -13.59 -5.80 15.50
N PHE A 265 -14.09 -5.24 14.42
CA PHE A 265 -15.31 -4.43 14.41
C PHE A 265 -16.44 -5.24 13.83
N ARG A 266 -17.64 -5.15 14.38
CA ARG A 266 -18.83 -5.62 13.68
C ARG A 266 -18.98 -4.88 12.35
N TYR A 267 -19.38 -5.58 11.31
CA TYR A 267 -19.55 -4.98 9.97
C TYR A 267 -20.48 -3.75 10.02
N GLU A 268 -21.54 -3.79 10.85
CA GLU A 268 -22.47 -2.69 11.01
C GLU A 268 -21.80 -1.37 11.44
N VAL A 269 -20.69 -1.43 12.17
CA VAL A 269 -19.91 -0.24 12.58
C VAL A 269 -19.27 0.42 11.38
N VAL A 270 -18.75 -0.35 10.43
CA VAL A 270 -18.04 0.15 9.24
C VAL A 270 -18.93 0.28 8.02
N ARG A 271 -20.14 -0.29 8.02
CA ARG A 271 -21.09 -0.21 6.91
C ARG A 271 -21.39 1.22 6.50
N ARG A 272 -21.61 2.12 7.46
CA ARG A 272 -21.83 3.55 7.17
C ARG A 272 -20.62 4.23 6.55
N LEU A 273 -19.42 3.76 6.88
CA LEU A 273 -18.20 4.23 6.24
C LEU A 273 -18.15 3.78 4.77
N GLU A 274 -18.50 2.54 4.49
CA GLU A 274 -18.60 2.00 3.13
C GLU A 274 -19.64 2.79 2.32
N GLU A 275 -20.86 2.95 2.85
CA GLU A 275 -21.94 3.75 2.24
C GLU A 275 -21.50 5.19 1.96
N ALA A 276 -20.77 5.83 2.88
CA ALA A 276 -20.28 7.19 2.70
C ALA A 276 -19.16 7.29 1.63
N VAL A 277 -18.31 6.27 1.53
CA VAL A 277 -17.31 6.17 0.45
C VAL A 277 -18.02 6.05 -0.89
N GLU A 278 -19.03 5.19 -1.00
CA GLU A 278 -19.85 5.03 -2.20
C GLU A 278 -20.54 6.35 -2.59
N GLU A 279 -21.18 7.01 -1.64
CA GLU A 279 -21.91 8.25 -1.88
C GLU A 279 -20.98 9.40 -2.33
N GLN A 280 -19.84 9.56 -1.66
CA GLN A 280 -18.92 10.66 -1.94
C GLN A 280 -18.07 10.45 -3.19
N THR A 281 -17.78 9.21 -3.53
CA THR A 281 -16.89 8.87 -4.64
C THR A 281 -17.61 8.43 -5.90
N GLY A 282 -18.89 8.05 -5.78
CA GLY A 282 -19.64 7.45 -6.87
C GLY A 282 -19.17 6.04 -7.24
N VAL A 283 -18.33 5.42 -6.40
CA VAL A 283 -17.93 4.01 -6.57
C VAL A 283 -19.07 3.13 -6.05
N HIS A 284 -19.61 2.24 -6.87
CA HIS A 284 -20.68 1.33 -6.50
C HIS A 284 -20.52 -0.05 -7.16
N PRO A 285 -20.79 -1.12 -6.45
CA PRO A 285 -20.75 -1.25 -4.98
C PRO A 285 -19.32 -1.55 -4.50
N ILE A 286 -18.95 -1.00 -3.35
CA ILE A 286 -17.76 -1.49 -2.63
C ILE A 286 -18.24 -2.64 -1.74
N ARG A 287 -17.94 -3.88 -2.09
CA ARG A 287 -18.47 -5.06 -1.38
C ARG A 287 -17.38 -5.91 -0.72
N ILE A 288 -16.28 -5.28 -0.30
CA ILE A 288 -15.16 -6.01 0.31
C ILE A 288 -15.50 -6.67 1.65
N PHE A 289 -16.57 -6.22 2.30
CA PHE A 289 -17.04 -6.75 3.58
C PHE A 289 -18.34 -7.55 3.48
N GLU A 290 -18.90 -7.71 2.26
CA GLU A 290 -20.17 -8.41 2.08
C GLU A 290 -20.08 -9.85 2.64
N GLY A 291 -21.03 -10.22 3.50
CA GLY A 291 -21.06 -11.53 4.15
C GLY A 291 -20.15 -11.70 5.35
N LYS A 292 -19.38 -10.66 5.75
CA LYS A 292 -18.57 -10.69 6.97
C LYS A 292 -19.35 -10.20 8.17
N GLU A 293 -19.24 -10.92 9.26
CA GLU A 293 -19.79 -10.51 10.55
C GLU A 293 -18.84 -9.52 11.26
N TYR A 294 -17.51 -9.73 11.09
CA TYR A 294 -16.46 -8.90 11.68
C TYR A 294 -15.46 -8.44 10.62
N VAL A 295 -14.97 -7.23 10.80
CA VAL A 295 -13.98 -6.55 9.98
C VAL A 295 -12.75 -6.27 10.82
N THR A 296 -11.59 -6.60 10.31
CA THR A 296 -10.30 -6.35 10.99
C THR A 296 -9.86 -4.88 10.83
N ALA A 297 -8.98 -4.44 11.72
CA ALA A 297 -8.36 -3.12 11.61
C ALA A 297 -7.65 -2.91 10.25
N THR A 298 -7.00 -3.95 9.70
CA THR A 298 -6.35 -3.90 8.39
C THR A 298 -7.35 -3.61 7.27
N GLU A 299 -8.50 -4.28 7.28
CA GLU A 299 -9.55 -4.11 6.27
C GLU A 299 -10.21 -2.73 6.38
N ALA A 300 -10.53 -2.28 7.60
CA ALA A 300 -11.11 -0.95 7.82
C ALA A 300 -10.16 0.17 7.33
N VAL A 301 -8.87 0.09 7.66
CA VAL A 301 -7.88 1.07 7.21
C VAL A 301 -7.65 0.97 5.70
N SER A 302 -7.72 -0.22 5.11
CA SER A 302 -7.61 -0.38 3.65
C SER A 302 -8.75 0.33 2.92
N LEU A 303 -9.98 0.29 3.44
CA LEU A 303 -11.11 1.03 2.89
C LEU A 303 -10.88 2.55 2.97
N ILE A 304 -10.43 3.06 4.11
CA ILE A 304 -10.13 4.49 4.30
C ILE A 304 -9.01 4.94 3.35
N LEU A 305 -7.98 4.12 3.21
CA LEU A 305 -6.88 4.37 2.29
C LEU A 305 -7.35 4.39 0.83
N ALA A 306 -8.16 3.42 0.43
CA ALA A 306 -8.74 3.38 -0.92
C ALA A 306 -9.59 4.62 -1.18
N TRP A 307 -10.42 5.02 -0.22
CA TRP A 307 -11.20 6.25 -0.32
C TRP A 307 -10.32 7.49 -0.52
N ARG A 308 -9.24 7.62 0.25
CA ARG A 308 -8.26 8.69 0.06
C ARG A 308 -7.68 8.70 -1.36
N ILE A 309 -7.31 7.54 -1.89
CA ILE A 309 -6.75 7.39 -3.23
C ILE A 309 -7.79 7.74 -4.30
N ILE A 310 -9.02 7.29 -4.15
CA ILE A 310 -10.14 7.63 -5.04
C ILE A 310 -10.38 9.14 -5.07
N ASN A 311 -10.43 9.78 -3.89
CA ASN A 311 -10.58 11.23 -3.81
C ASN A 311 -9.43 11.98 -4.49
N ARG A 312 -8.20 11.52 -4.32
CA ARG A 312 -7.04 12.08 -5.01
C ARG A 312 -7.16 11.94 -6.51
N ARG A 313 -7.60 10.79 -6.98
CA ARG A 313 -7.81 10.52 -8.41
C ARG A 313 -8.89 11.41 -9.00
N ILE A 314 -10.02 11.58 -8.30
CA ILE A 314 -11.10 12.49 -8.70
C ILE A 314 -10.60 13.93 -8.72
N PHE A 315 -9.85 14.36 -7.71
CA PHE A 315 -9.30 15.70 -7.64
C PHE A 315 -8.38 16.01 -8.83
N ILE A 316 -7.56 15.06 -9.26
CA ILE A 316 -6.68 15.21 -10.43
C ILE A 316 -7.51 15.38 -11.71
N GLU A 317 -8.59 14.59 -11.90
CA GLU A 317 -9.48 14.73 -13.06
C GLU A 317 -10.19 16.07 -13.11
N GLU A 318 -10.63 16.59 -11.96
CA GLU A 318 -11.38 17.85 -11.89
C GLU A 318 -10.49 19.09 -11.97
N SER A 319 -9.20 19.00 -11.62
CA SER A 319 -8.31 20.16 -11.41
C SER A 319 -7.69 20.71 -12.69
N GLY A 320 -7.87 20.09 -13.84
CA GLY A 320 -7.40 20.71 -15.06
C GLY A 320 -7.00 19.83 -16.23
N PRO A 321 -6.61 20.43 -17.35
CA PRO A 321 -6.34 19.75 -18.59
C PRO A 321 -5.06 18.92 -18.49
N GLY A 322 -5.23 17.62 -18.46
CA GLY A 322 -4.16 16.68 -18.69
C GLY A 322 -3.46 16.18 -17.42
N CYS A 323 -3.26 14.89 -17.38
CA CYS A 323 -2.29 14.25 -16.51
C CYS A 323 -0.99 15.02 -16.59
N ARG A 324 -0.39 15.32 -15.45
CA ARG A 324 0.96 15.89 -15.43
C ARG A 324 1.89 14.93 -16.18
N THR A 325 2.31 15.37 -17.37
CA THR A 325 3.38 14.70 -18.15
C THR A 325 4.72 14.87 -17.45
#